data_4df4cef21e885c7415babb138792e0ce
#
_entry.id   4df4cef21e885c7415babb138792e0ce
#
_cell.length_a   1.000
_cell.length_b   1.000
_cell.length_c   1.000
_cell.angle_alpha   90.00
_cell.angle_beta   90.00
_cell.angle_gamma   90.00
#
_symmetry.space_group_name_H-M   'P 1'
#
loop_
_entity.id
_entity.type
_entity.pdbx_description
1 polymer ?
#
loop_
_entity_poly.entity_id
_entity_poly.type
_entity_poly.pdbx_seq_one_letter_code
_entity_poly.pdbx_strand_id
1 'polypeptide(L)'
;IYFADGVHQVRYLNIRQNKENGDTRNLIDLSPSLLDVVSTYTLDQPEIVSVVGGGSHTSGKIQYSYSLYILNGAQTVPSPLSELIPIDKGDGNGGGDINEGLGKAVNIKVEGIDPKFTHIKIYSIKYTSYNQTPEVSVVAEREIDNFNIFNFVDTGEAEESISLENFLFLGSSPIVPEHIATKDSRLFPINIKEQSFDVDIDTRAFSFRQASTSLAAQTTFWRPATGSVVGSGNFVFYMN
;
A
#
# COMPACT_ATOMS: atom_id res chain seq x y z
N ILE A 1 5.43 -12.19 24.01
CA ILE A 1 4.12 -12.20 24.66
C ILE A 1 3.18 -11.35 23.82
N TYR A 2 2.02 -11.91 23.44
CA TYR A 2 0.94 -11.15 22.83
C TYR A 2 -0.09 -10.79 23.89
N PHE A 3 -0.70 -9.61 23.77
CA PHE A 3 -1.78 -9.19 24.67
C PHE A 3 -2.82 -8.31 23.93
N ALA A 4 -4.04 -8.34 24.42
CA ALA A 4 -5.16 -7.55 23.97
C ALA A 4 -5.89 -6.97 25.21
N ASP A 5 -6.35 -5.74 25.09
CA ASP A 5 -7.04 -5.02 26.17
C ASP A 5 -8.47 -4.60 25.80
N GLY A 6 -8.94 -4.96 24.58
CA GLY A 6 -10.27 -4.60 24.09
C GLY A 6 -10.43 -3.13 23.70
N VAL A 7 -9.36 -2.32 23.77
CA VAL A 7 -9.34 -0.89 23.45
C VAL A 7 -8.37 -0.62 22.31
N HIS A 8 -7.24 -1.30 22.31
CA HIS A 8 -6.19 -1.13 21.33
C HIS A 8 -6.04 -2.40 20.48
N GLN A 9 -5.32 -2.27 19.37
CA GLN A 9 -4.97 -3.44 18.55
C GLN A 9 -4.10 -4.43 19.34
N VAL A 10 -3.93 -5.64 18.79
CA VAL A 10 -3.03 -6.63 19.37
C VAL A 10 -1.64 -6.04 19.51
N ARG A 11 -1.05 -6.24 20.68
CA ARG A 11 0.31 -5.81 21.00
C ARG A 11 1.22 -7.01 21.22
N TYR A 12 2.48 -6.82 20.92
CA TYR A 12 3.50 -7.83 21.04
C TYR A 12 4.71 -7.31 21.82
N LEU A 13 5.13 -8.06 22.83
CA LEU A 13 6.33 -7.78 23.60
C LEU A 13 7.31 -8.95 23.48
N ASN A 14 8.47 -8.71 22.89
CA ASN A 14 9.56 -9.68 22.88
C ASN A 14 10.39 -9.53 24.16
N ILE A 15 10.32 -10.53 25.05
CA ILE A 15 11.07 -10.53 26.31
C ILE A 15 12.53 -10.97 26.09
N ARG A 16 12.79 -11.76 25.04
CA ARG A 16 14.14 -12.17 24.66
C ARG A 16 14.72 -11.14 23.67
N GLN A 17 15.05 -9.97 24.16
CA GLN A 17 15.88 -9.08 23.36
C GLN A 17 17.28 -9.67 23.29
N ASN A 18 17.73 -10.00 22.08
CA ASN A 18 19.10 -10.37 21.84
C ASN A 18 20.00 -9.18 22.19
N LYS A 19 20.92 -9.38 23.10
CA LYS A 19 21.98 -8.43 23.46
C LYS A 19 23.01 -8.20 22.35
N GLU A 20 22.79 -8.73 21.14
CA GLU A 20 23.81 -8.75 20.10
C GLU A 20 24.19 -7.37 19.56
N ASN A 21 23.38 -6.33 19.75
CA ASN A 21 23.70 -4.97 19.29
C ASN A 21 23.80 -3.91 20.40
N GLY A 22 24.01 -4.29 21.65
CA GLY A 22 24.25 -3.32 22.73
C GLY A 22 23.05 -2.42 23.10
N ASP A 23 21.90 -2.62 22.49
CA ASP A 23 20.69 -1.85 22.76
C ASP A 23 19.99 -2.37 24.01
N THR A 24 20.33 -1.77 25.14
CA THR A 24 19.61 -1.95 26.41
C THR A 24 18.36 -1.07 26.41
N ARG A 25 17.38 -1.36 25.56
CA ARG A 25 16.08 -0.70 25.70
C ARG A 25 15.46 -1.15 27.02
N ASN A 26 15.39 -0.24 27.95
CA ASN A 26 14.64 -0.47 29.17
C ASN A 26 13.16 -0.63 28.79
N LEU A 27 12.50 -1.66 29.31
CA LEU A 27 11.05 -1.87 29.12
C LEU A 27 10.21 -0.65 29.54
N ILE A 28 10.78 0.22 30.38
CA ILE A 28 10.19 1.46 30.89
C ILE A 28 10.11 2.55 29.80
N ASP A 29 11.00 2.49 28.81
CA ASP A 29 11.09 3.52 27.75
C ASP A 29 10.31 3.12 26.47
N LEU A 30 9.60 2.00 26.49
CA LEU A 30 8.81 1.55 25.35
C LEU A 30 7.52 2.37 25.26
N SER A 31 7.41 3.18 24.22
CA SER A 31 6.13 3.76 23.85
C SER A 31 5.12 2.64 23.53
N PRO A 32 3.87 2.71 24.00
CA PRO A 32 2.84 1.71 23.68
C PRO A 32 2.67 1.46 22.19
N SER A 33 2.85 2.47 21.35
CA SER A 33 2.79 2.36 19.88
C SER A 33 3.88 1.50 19.26
N LEU A 34 5.01 1.30 19.96
CA LEU A 34 6.08 0.39 19.50
C LEU A 34 5.75 -1.08 19.75
N LEU A 35 4.75 -1.35 20.59
CA LEU A 35 4.28 -2.70 20.91
C LEU A 35 3.16 -3.15 19.96
N ASP A 36 2.57 -2.23 19.21
CA ASP A 36 1.50 -2.52 18.27
C ASP A 36 1.99 -3.44 17.16
N VAL A 37 1.22 -4.49 16.85
CA VAL A 37 1.58 -5.44 15.78
C VAL A 37 1.56 -4.74 14.41
N VAL A 38 0.59 -3.86 14.20
CA VAL A 38 0.50 -3.03 13.00
C VAL A 38 0.79 -1.59 13.37
N SER A 39 1.80 -1.00 12.79
CA SER A 39 2.09 0.41 13.01
C SER A 39 1.07 1.29 12.30
N THR A 40 0.52 2.27 13.01
CA THR A 40 -0.37 3.30 12.45
C THR A 40 0.40 4.44 11.78
N TYR A 41 1.71 4.31 11.64
CA TYR A 41 2.54 5.29 10.96
C TYR A 41 2.19 5.36 9.48
N THR A 42 1.83 6.54 9.00
CA THR A 42 1.53 6.79 7.58
C THR A 42 2.81 7.00 6.81
N LEU A 43 2.92 6.32 5.68
CA LEU A 43 4.06 6.42 4.77
C LEU A 43 3.70 7.30 3.57
N ASP A 44 4.70 8.02 3.07
CA ASP A 44 4.61 8.70 1.78
C ASP A 44 4.84 7.72 0.63
N GLN A 45 4.38 8.05 -0.57
CA GLN A 45 4.65 7.23 -1.75
C GLN A 45 6.14 7.22 -2.10
N PRO A 46 6.70 6.11 -2.62
CA PRO A 46 8.08 6.09 -3.08
C PRO A 46 8.25 6.95 -4.33
N GLU A 47 9.37 7.67 -4.42
CA GLU A 47 9.72 8.47 -5.59
C GLU A 47 10.43 7.62 -6.64
N ILE A 48 10.03 7.76 -7.90
CA ILE A 48 10.71 7.15 -9.02
C ILE A 48 11.70 8.15 -9.61
N VAL A 49 12.96 7.84 -9.48
CA VAL A 49 14.04 8.73 -9.92
C VAL A 49 14.27 8.61 -11.43
N SER A 50 14.36 7.39 -11.94
CA SER A 50 14.63 7.15 -13.37
C SER A 50 14.44 5.68 -13.77
N VAL A 51 14.24 5.47 -15.06
CA VAL A 51 14.34 4.16 -15.70
C VAL A 51 15.65 4.13 -16.49
N VAL A 52 16.48 3.12 -16.20
CA VAL A 52 17.84 3.00 -16.79
C VAL A 52 18.01 1.64 -17.47
N GLY A 53 19.06 1.47 -18.22
CA GLY A 53 19.46 0.18 -18.77
C GLY A 53 20.15 -0.71 -17.72
N GLY A 54 20.29 -2.01 -18.02
CA GLY A 54 21.05 -2.95 -17.20
C GLY A 54 20.20 -3.82 -16.27
N GLY A 55 18.90 -3.84 -16.46
CA GLY A 55 17.98 -4.75 -15.76
C GLY A 55 17.43 -5.85 -16.66
N SER A 56 16.42 -6.55 -16.15
CA SER A 56 15.71 -7.65 -16.82
C SER A 56 14.19 -7.40 -16.95
N HIS A 57 13.73 -6.18 -16.63
CA HIS A 57 12.30 -5.88 -16.76
C HIS A 57 11.78 -6.14 -18.17
N THR A 58 10.65 -6.81 -18.24
CA THR A 58 9.90 -6.97 -19.48
C THR A 58 8.93 -5.83 -19.67
N SER A 59 8.47 -5.64 -20.92
CA SER A 59 7.48 -4.62 -21.28
C SER A 59 6.24 -4.66 -20.39
N GLY A 60 5.66 -3.50 -20.14
CA GLY A 60 4.46 -3.35 -19.31
C GLY A 60 4.47 -2.03 -18.55
N LYS A 61 3.70 -1.98 -17.48
CA LYS A 61 3.67 -0.85 -16.54
C LYS A 61 3.94 -1.37 -15.15
N ILE A 62 4.61 -0.56 -14.34
CA ILE A 62 4.99 -0.96 -12.98
C ILE A 62 4.73 0.18 -12.00
N GLN A 63 4.34 -0.17 -10.80
CA GLN A 63 4.23 0.71 -9.64
C GLN A 63 4.95 0.06 -8.47
N TYR A 64 5.35 0.89 -7.52
CA TYR A 64 6.01 0.44 -6.31
C TYR A 64 5.26 0.91 -5.07
N SER A 65 5.40 0.13 -4.03
CA SER A 65 5.01 0.45 -2.66
C SER A 65 6.07 -0.10 -1.72
N TYR A 66 6.11 0.38 -0.49
CA TYR A 66 7.02 -0.15 0.52
C TYR A 66 6.35 -0.20 1.89
N SER A 67 6.86 -1.04 2.75
CA SER A 67 6.53 -1.05 4.17
C SER A 67 7.80 -1.00 5.00
N LEU A 68 7.69 -0.42 6.18
CA LEU A 68 8.76 -0.35 7.17
C LEU A 68 8.43 -1.29 8.32
N TYR A 69 9.44 -1.94 8.89
CA TYR A 69 9.21 -2.79 10.03
C TYR A 69 10.42 -2.83 10.97
N ILE A 70 10.15 -3.26 12.18
CA ILE A 70 11.16 -3.56 13.20
C ILE A 70 11.33 -5.07 13.20
N LEU A 71 12.55 -5.55 13.12
CA LEU A 71 12.82 -7.00 13.15
C LEU A 71 12.15 -7.62 14.39
N ASN A 72 11.26 -8.59 14.17
CA ASN A 72 10.41 -9.18 15.20
C ASN A 72 9.51 -8.20 15.96
N GLY A 73 9.09 -7.12 15.32
CA GLY A 73 8.25 -6.08 15.89
C GLY A 73 7.16 -5.59 14.96
N ALA A 74 6.76 -4.34 15.15
CA ALA A 74 5.70 -3.69 14.38
C ALA A 74 6.08 -3.53 12.90
N GLN A 75 5.10 -3.72 12.03
CA GLN A 75 5.17 -3.42 10.59
C GLN A 75 4.14 -2.36 10.25
N THR A 76 4.49 -1.44 9.36
CA THR A 76 3.53 -0.47 8.80
C THR A 76 2.65 -1.13 7.75
N VAL A 77 1.50 -0.54 7.48
CA VAL A 77 0.78 -0.81 6.23
C VAL A 77 1.64 -0.38 5.04
N PRO A 78 1.48 -0.99 3.85
CA PRO A 78 2.17 -0.52 2.66
C PRO A 78 1.89 0.96 2.37
N SER A 79 2.89 1.65 1.83
CA SER A 79 2.75 3.03 1.39
C SER A 79 1.73 3.15 0.24
N PRO A 80 1.21 4.35 -0.04
CA PRO A 80 0.57 4.62 -1.31
C PRO A 80 1.47 4.19 -2.47
N LEU A 81 0.84 3.78 -3.60
CA LEU A 81 1.56 3.37 -4.79
C LEU A 81 2.30 4.56 -5.41
N SER A 82 3.47 4.31 -5.98
CA SER A 82 4.18 5.28 -6.82
C SER A 82 3.36 5.66 -8.05
N GLU A 83 3.82 6.64 -8.79
CA GLU A 83 3.34 6.86 -10.15
C GLU A 83 3.47 5.60 -11.02
N LEU A 84 2.64 5.51 -12.06
CA LEU A 84 2.65 4.38 -13.00
C LEU A 84 3.75 4.60 -14.05
N ILE A 85 4.74 3.70 -14.06
CA ILE A 85 5.91 3.81 -14.91
C ILE A 85 5.75 2.88 -16.11
N PRO A 86 5.81 3.39 -17.34
CA PRO A 86 5.90 2.54 -18.53
C PRO A 86 7.32 1.96 -18.65
N ILE A 87 7.40 0.65 -18.88
CA ILE A 87 8.62 -0.04 -19.28
C ILE A 87 8.46 -0.34 -20.76
N ASP A 88 9.11 0.50 -21.58
CA ASP A 88 9.02 0.49 -23.04
C ASP A 88 10.40 0.49 -23.69
N LYS A 89 10.43 0.41 -25.02
CA LYS A 89 11.69 0.45 -25.79
C LYS A 89 12.40 1.81 -25.74
N GLY A 90 11.67 2.88 -25.44
CA GLY A 90 12.19 4.25 -25.42
C GLY A 90 12.53 4.81 -26.81
N ASP A 91 12.05 4.17 -27.87
CA ASP A 91 12.27 4.55 -29.27
C ASP A 91 11.16 5.47 -29.83
N GLY A 92 10.19 5.84 -28.99
CA GLY A 92 9.05 6.67 -29.36
C GLY A 92 7.93 5.95 -30.11
N ASN A 93 8.09 4.66 -30.39
CA ASN A 93 7.09 3.85 -31.11
C ASN A 93 6.10 3.13 -30.16
N GLY A 94 6.14 3.42 -28.86
CA GLY A 94 5.32 2.80 -27.83
C GLY A 94 5.92 1.53 -27.24
N GLY A 95 5.12 0.77 -26.51
CA GLY A 95 5.57 -0.36 -25.71
C GLY A 95 6.28 -1.47 -26.50
N GLY A 96 6.64 -2.53 -25.79
CA GLY A 96 7.12 -3.79 -26.37
C GLY A 96 6.00 -4.81 -26.52
N ASP A 97 6.32 -5.95 -27.11
CA ASP A 97 5.44 -7.13 -27.11
C ASP A 97 5.26 -7.63 -25.67
N ILE A 98 4.16 -8.36 -25.43
CA ILE A 98 3.88 -8.92 -24.10
C ILE A 98 5.07 -9.78 -23.65
N ASN A 99 5.60 -9.49 -22.46
CA ASN A 99 6.77 -10.16 -21.87
C ASN A 99 8.09 -10.01 -22.65
N GLU A 100 8.17 -9.06 -23.56
CA GLU A 100 9.45 -8.75 -24.22
C GLU A 100 10.44 -8.20 -23.19
N GLY A 101 11.63 -8.82 -23.09
CA GLY A 101 12.72 -8.34 -22.23
C GLY A 101 13.32 -7.08 -22.78
N LEU A 102 13.27 -5.98 -22.04
CA LEU A 102 13.74 -4.67 -22.48
C LEU A 102 15.08 -4.25 -21.84
N GLY A 103 15.62 -5.07 -20.95
CA GLY A 103 16.90 -4.78 -20.30
C GLY A 103 16.87 -3.52 -19.43
N LYS A 104 15.71 -3.15 -18.89
CA LYS A 104 15.52 -1.95 -18.06
C LYS A 104 15.58 -2.27 -16.57
N ALA A 105 16.02 -1.28 -15.79
CA ALA A 105 15.96 -1.23 -14.33
C ALA A 105 15.30 0.07 -13.89
N VAL A 106 14.74 0.10 -12.69
CA VAL A 106 14.05 1.26 -12.13
C VAL A 106 14.77 1.72 -10.86
N ASN A 107 15.14 2.99 -10.80
CA ASN A 107 15.71 3.62 -9.62
C ASN A 107 14.58 4.19 -8.75
N ILE A 108 14.52 3.74 -7.50
CA ILE A 108 13.51 4.09 -6.51
C ILE A 108 14.19 4.81 -5.36
N LYS A 109 13.55 5.84 -4.83
CA LYS A 109 14.00 6.58 -3.67
C LYS A 109 12.89 6.65 -2.63
N VAL A 110 13.24 6.44 -1.38
CA VAL A 110 12.37 6.64 -0.21
C VAL A 110 13.06 7.62 0.72
N GLU A 111 12.35 8.65 1.13
CA GLU A 111 12.86 9.71 2.01
C GLU A 111 12.10 9.77 3.34
N GLY A 112 12.71 10.41 4.33
CA GLY A 112 12.05 10.73 5.60
C GLY A 112 11.67 9.51 6.44
N ILE A 113 12.49 8.46 6.42
CA ILE A 113 12.22 7.23 7.17
C ILE A 113 12.40 7.49 8.67
N ASP A 114 11.39 7.14 9.47
CA ASP A 114 11.47 7.25 10.93
C ASP A 114 12.53 6.27 11.48
N PRO A 115 13.54 6.75 12.22
CA PRO A 115 14.64 5.92 12.73
C PRO A 115 14.23 4.77 13.65
N LYS A 116 12.98 4.71 14.10
CA LYS A 116 12.47 3.58 14.88
C LYS A 116 12.38 2.29 14.08
N PHE A 117 12.22 2.37 12.76
CA PHE A 117 12.17 1.20 11.89
C PHE A 117 13.58 0.78 11.50
N THR A 118 13.81 -0.51 11.44
CA THR A 118 15.13 -1.08 11.15
C THR A 118 15.23 -1.65 9.74
N HIS A 119 14.09 -2.00 9.14
CA HIS A 119 14.05 -2.69 7.85
C HIS A 119 12.99 -2.07 6.94
N ILE A 120 13.23 -2.18 5.66
CA ILE A 120 12.32 -1.81 4.58
C ILE A 120 12.04 -3.01 3.68
N LYS A 121 10.79 -3.18 3.29
CA LYS A 121 10.36 -4.16 2.29
C LYS A 121 9.72 -3.41 1.13
N ILE A 122 10.21 -3.65 -0.09
CA ILE A 122 9.75 -2.98 -1.32
C ILE A 122 8.95 -3.98 -2.14
N TYR A 123 7.78 -3.52 -2.59
CA TYR A 123 6.86 -4.28 -3.43
C TYR A 123 6.81 -3.67 -4.82
N SER A 124 6.77 -4.52 -5.84
CA SER A 124 6.44 -4.12 -7.21
C SER A 124 5.08 -4.67 -7.61
N ILE A 125 4.30 -3.87 -8.30
CA ILE A 125 3.01 -4.22 -8.89
C ILE A 125 3.13 -4.02 -10.39
N LYS A 126 3.16 -5.13 -11.14
CA LYS A 126 3.41 -5.12 -12.58
C LYS A 126 2.15 -5.45 -13.36
N TYR A 127 1.85 -4.60 -14.34
CA TYR A 127 0.74 -4.73 -15.26
C TYR A 127 1.29 -5.10 -16.64
N THR A 128 1.07 -6.34 -17.06
CA THR A 128 1.61 -6.88 -18.32
C THR A 128 0.63 -6.77 -19.48
N SER A 129 -0.68 -6.82 -19.20
CA SER A 129 -1.73 -6.78 -20.22
C SER A 129 -3.04 -6.19 -19.69
N TYR A 130 -3.86 -5.72 -20.60
CA TYR A 130 -5.22 -5.27 -20.29
C TYR A 130 -6.08 -6.46 -19.81
N ASN A 131 -6.86 -6.25 -18.75
CA ASN A 131 -7.72 -7.27 -18.10
C ASN A 131 -7.00 -8.46 -17.46
N GLN A 132 -5.69 -8.39 -17.23
CA GLN A 132 -4.99 -9.36 -16.40
C GLN A 132 -4.80 -8.82 -14.99
N THR A 133 -4.87 -9.72 -14.02
CA THR A 133 -4.51 -9.40 -12.64
C THR A 133 -3.03 -9.00 -12.60
N PRO A 134 -2.68 -7.88 -11.98
CA PRO A 134 -1.29 -7.49 -11.86
C PRO A 134 -0.48 -8.51 -11.06
N GLU A 135 0.77 -8.67 -11.44
CA GLU A 135 1.74 -9.48 -10.70
C GLU A 135 2.30 -8.64 -9.55
N VAL A 136 2.26 -9.17 -8.34
CA VAL A 136 2.82 -8.51 -7.16
C VAL A 136 3.99 -9.31 -6.65
N SER A 137 5.11 -8.63 -6.40
CA SER A 137 6.32 -9.26 -5.91
C SER A 137 7.00 -8.40 -4.85
N VAL A 138 7.69 -9.07 -3.93
CA VAL A 138 8.69 -8.43 -3.07
C VAL A 138 10.00 -8.39 -3.87
N VAL A 139 10.48 -7.20 -4.15
CA VAL A 139 11.72 -7.00 -4.92
C VAL A 139 12.93 -6.74 -4.05
N ALA A 140 12.70 -6.32 -2.81
CA ALA A 140 13.77 -6.19 -1.82
C ALA A 140 13.24 -6.24 -0.40
N GLU A 141 14.03 -6.87 0.47
CA GLU A 141 13.91 -6.80 1.91
C GLU A 141 15.29 -6.48 2.48
N ARG A 142 15.47 -5.27 3.03
CA ARG A 142 16.79 -4.75 3.40
C ARG A 142 16.76 -4.06 4.77
N GLU A 143 17.90 -4.10 5.47
CA GLU A 143 18.15 -3.23 6.61
C GLU A 143 18.34 -1.79 6.15
N ILE A 144 17.84 -0.83 6.93
CA ILE A 144 17.94 0.60 6.63
C ILE A 144 19.25 1.12 7.21
N ASP A 145 20.17 1.48 6.35
CA ASP A 145 21.48 2.05 6.70
C ASP A 145 21.46 3.59 6.72
N ASN A 146 20.54 4.21 5.98
CA ASN A 146 20.39 5.65 5.91
C ASN A 146 18.90 6.05 5.98
N PHE A 147 18.50 6.67 7.08
CA PHE A 147 17.12 7.09 7.32
C PHE A 147 16.69 8.34 6.56
N ASN A 148 17.62 9.14 6.09
CA ASN A 148 17.29 10.34 5.31
C ASN A 148 16.87 9.97 3.90
N ILE A 149 17.65 9.10 3.24
CA ILE A 149 17.42 8.69 1.85
C ILE A 149 17.78 7.21 1.72
N PHE A 150 16.82 6.40 1.34
CA PHE A 150 17.05 5.01 0.95
C PHE A 150 16.87 4.89 -0.56
N ASN A 151 17.95 4.49 -1.26
CA ASN A 151 17.94 4.28 -2.70
C ASN A 151 17.96 2.79 -3.01
N PHE A 152 17.13 2.38 -3.95
CA PHE A 152 17.06 1.01 -4.42
C PHE A 152 16.95 0.97 -5.94
N VAL A 153 17.62 0.01 -6.57
CA VAL A 153 17.53 -0.25 -8.00
C VAL A 153 16.85 -1.60 -8.20
N ASP A 154 15.63 -1.56 -8.73
CA ASP A 154 14.94 -2.76 -9.15
C ASP A 154 15.43 -3.19 -10.53
N THR A 155 16.13 -4.30 -10.57
CA THR A 155 16.66 -4.89 -11.80
C THR A 155 15.67 -5.84 -12.49
N GLY A 156 14.50 -6.03 -11.94
CA GLY A 156 13.46 -6.93 -12.46
C GLY A 156 13.55 -8.35 -11.89
N GLU A 157 14.36 -8.57 -10.87
CA GLU A 157 14.43 -9.82 -10.13
C GLU A 157 13.60 -9.72 -8.86
N ALA A 158 12.68 -10.65 -8.65
CA ALA A 158 11.85 -10.71 -7.46
C ALA A 158 12.44 -11.68 -6.44
N GLU A 159 12.46 -11.29 -5.16
CA GLU A 159 12.83 -12.19 -4.06
C GLU A 159 11.69 -13.14 -3.72
N GLU A 160 10.45 -12.65 -3.79
CA GLU A 160 9.23 -13.42 -3.47
C GLU A 160 8.06 -12.94 -4.32
N SER A 161 7.26 -13.88 -4.83
CA SER A 161 5.97 -13.57 -5.47
C SER A 161 4.85 -13.69 -4.45
N ILE A 162 4.00 -12.68 -4.35
CA ILE A 162 2.85 -12.68 -3.47
C ILE A 162 1.56 -12.50 -4.28
N SER A 163 0.46 -13.07 -3.79
CA SER A 163 -0.83 -12.82 -4.43
C SER A 163 -1.29 -11.37 -4.20
N LEU A 164 -2.02 -10.81 -5.17
CA LEU A 164 -2.62 -9.49 -5.03
C LEU A 164 -3.50 -9.41 -3.78
N GLU A 165 -4.25 -10.47 -3.48
CA GLU A 165 -5.08 -10.56 -2.28
C GLU A 165 -4.24 -10.43 -1.02
N ASN A 166 -3.13 -11.17 -0.90
CA ASN A 166 -2.25 -11.07 0.25
C ASN A 166 -1.66 -9.65 0.39
N PHE A 167 -1.27 -9.02 -0.73
CA PHE A 167 -0.79 -7.64 -0.70
C PHE A 167 -1.85 -6.67 -0.19
N LEU A 168 -3.10 -6.79 -0.65
CA LEU A 168 -4.21 -5.95 -0.19
C LEU A 168 -4.52 -6.16 1.30
N PHE A 169 -4.34 -7.38 1.82
CA PHE A 169 -4.50 -7.65 3.24
C PHE A 169 -3.42 -7.00 4.12
N LEU A 170 -2.23 -6.74 3.59
CA LEU A 170 -1.19 -6.01 4.32
C LEU A 170 -1.63 -4.58 4.68
N GLY A 171 -2.54 -4.00 3.90
CA GLY A 171 -3.13 -2.68 4.14
C GLY A 171 -4.39 -2.70 5.00
N SER A 172 -4.77 -3.84 5.61
CA SER A 172 -5.96 -3.92 6.44
C SER A 172 -5.83 -3.08 7.71
N SER A 173 -6.95 -2.49 8.14
CA SER A 173 -7.01 -1.75 9.39
C SER A 173 -6.65 -2.64 10.57
N PRO A 174 -5.96 -2.11 11.59
CA PRO A 174 -5.65 -2.87 12.78
C PRO A 174 -6.96 -3.33 13.46
N ILE A 175 -7.01 -4.61 13.81
CA ILE A 175 -8.15 -5.20 14.51
C ILE A 175 -8.00 -5.02 16.01
N VAL A 176 -9.09 -4.69 16.70
CA VAL A 176 -9.15 -4.53 18.16
C VAL A 176 -9.89 -5.71 18.77
N PRO A 177 -9.21 -6.79 19.18
CA PRO A 177 -9.84 -7.90 19.85
C PRO A 177 -9.99 -7.64 21.34
N GLU A 178 -11.06 -8.16 21.92
CA GLU A 178 -11.23 -8.13 23.37
C GLU A 178 -10.40 -9.22 24.06
N HIS A 179 -10.25 -10.35 23.39
CA HIS A 179 -9.46 -11.47 23.89
C HIS A 179 -8.60 -12.08 22.78
N ILE A 180 -7.52 -12.74 23.19
CA ILE A 180 -6.68 -13.52 22.30
C ILE A 180 -6.45 -14.92 22.89
N ALA A 181 -6.39 -15.91 22.01
CA ALA A 181 -6.00 -17.28 22.35
C ALA A 181 -4.92 -17.77 21.39
N THR A 182 -4.09 -18.69 21.85
CA THR A 182 -3.07 -19.31 21.01
C THR A 182 -3.31 -20.81 20.90
N LYS A 183 -3.23 -21.35 19.70
CA LYS A 183 -3.29 -22.78 19.43
C LYS A 183 -2.46 -23.09 18.17
N ASP A 184 -1.70 -24.17 18.23
CA ASP A 184 -0.92 -24.68 17.09
C ASP A 184 -0.04 -23.59 16.44
N SER A 185 0.66 -22.80 17.25
CA SER A 185 1.49 -21.66 16.81
C SER A 185 0.73 -20.56 16.04
N ARG A 186 -0.59 -20.50 16.18
CA ARG A 186 -1.45 -19.45 15.60
C ARG A 186 -2.09 -18.62 16.70
N LEU A 187 -2.23 -17.33 16.42
CA LEU A 187 -2.93 -16.39 17.28
C LEU A 187 -4.38 -16.23 16.78
N PHE A 188 -5.34 -16.40 17.67
CA PHE A 188 -6.77 -16.26 17.39
C PHE A 188 -7.30 -15.03 18.13
N PRO A 189 -7.57 -13.93 17.42
CA PRO A 189 -8.32 -12.81 18.01
C PRO A 189 -9.79 -13.18 18.17
N ILE A 190 -10.37 -12.83 19.31
CA ILE A 190 -11.73 -13.18 19.70
C ILE A 190 -12.48 -11.89 20.06
N ASN A 191 -13.76 -11.83 19.69
CA ASN A 191 -14.62 -10.68 19.91
C ASN A 191 -14.00 -9.38 19.36
N ILE A 192 -13.77 -9.38 18.04
CA ILE A 192 -13.17 -8.25 17.33
C ILE A 192 -14.20 -7.12 17.29
N LYS A 193 -13.81 -5.96 17.78
CA LYS A 193 -14.55 -4.72 17.61
C LYS A 193 -14.17 -4.12 16.27
N GLU A 194 -15.16 -3.99 15.39
CA GLU A 194 -14.97 -3.22 14.16
C GLU A 194 -14.97 -1.73 14.52
N GLN A 195 -13.96 -1.03 14.06
CA GLN A 195 -13.99 0.42 14.09
C GLN A 195 -15.02 0.86 13.04
N SER A 196 -16.12 1.50 13.51
CA SER A 196 -17.07 2.10 12.58
C SER A 196 -16.33 3.16 11.74
N PHE A 197 -16.29 2.92 10.45
CA PHE A 197 -15.76 3.90 9.51
C PHE A 197 -16.85 4.94 9.31
N ASP A 198 -16.71 6.07 9.99
CA ASP A 198 -17.60 7.22 9.76
C ASP A 198 -17.10 7.94 8.50
N VAL A 199 -17.72 7.60 7.37
CA VAL A 199 -17.40 8.24 6.10
C VAL A 199 -18.21 9.53 6.03
N ASP A 200 -17.59 10.65 6.36
CA ASP A 200 -18.16 11.97 6.05
C ASP A 200 -18.04 12.23 4.55
N ILE A 201 -19.10 11.91 3.82
CA ILE A 201 -19.16 12.15 2.38
C ILE A 201 -19.66 13.58 2.16
N ASP A 202 -18.77 14.46 1.75
CA ASP A 202 -19.17 15.79 1.27
C ASP A 202 -19.92 15.67 -0.07
N THR A 203 -21.25 15.60 0.01
CA THR A 203 -22.11 15.47 -1.15
C THR A 203 -22.11 16.70 -2.05
N ARG A 204 -21.48 17.82 -1.66
CA ARG A 204 -21.33 19.00 -2.50
C ARG A 204 -20.41 18.75 -3.70
N ALA A 205 -19.54 17.74 -3.61
CA ALA A 205 -18.66 17.31 -4.69
C ALA A 205 -19.38 16.46 -5.74
N PHE A 206 -20.60 15.98 -5.48
CA PHE A 206 -21.37 15.17 -6.42
C PHE A 206 -22.21 16.04 -7.33
N SER A 207 -22.11 15.82 -8.63
CA SER A 207 -22.97 16.42 -9.63
C SER A 207 -23.87 15.38 -10.26
N PHE A 208 -25.13 15.75 -10.46
CA PHE A 208 -26.12 14.87 -11.08
C PHE A 208 -26.27 15.26 -12.56
N ARG A 209 -26.19 14.28 -13.42
CA ARG A 209 -26.50 14.46 -14.84
C ARG A 209 -27.77 13.71 -15.19
N GLN A 210 -28.74 14.39 -15.75
CA GLN A 210 -29.90 13.73 -16.33
C GLN A 210 -29.49 13.05 -17.64
N ALA A 211 -29.60 11.74 -17.71
CA ALA A 211 -29.43 11.02 -18.96
C ALA A 211 -30.73 11.11 -19.75
N SER A 212 -30.68 11.73 -20.92
CA SER A 212 -31.79 11.70 -21.89
C SER A 212 -31.72 10.39 -22.68
N THR A 213 -32.84 9.68 -22.78
CA THR A 213 -32.96 8.46 -23.58
C THR A 213 -33.02 8.74 -25.08
N SER A 214 -33.10 10.01 -25.52
CA SER A 214 -33.05 10.36 -26.94
C SER A 214 -31.66 10.86 -27.32
N LEU A 215 -31.03 10.18 -28.26
CA LEU A 215 -29.72 10.52 -28.83
C LEU A 215 -29.68 11.89 -29.53
N ALA A 216 -30.81 12.60 -29.66
CA ALA A 216 -30.92 13.82 -30.47
C ALA A 216 -30.75 15.12 -29.70
N ALA A 217 -30.65 15.13 -28.37
CA ALA A 217 -30.49 16.36 -27.61
C ALA A 217 -29.66 16.12 -26.33
N GLN A 218 -28.36 15.99 -26.50
CA GLN A 218 -27.45 16.06 -25.35
C GLN A 218 -27.21 17.55 -24.99
N THR A 219 -28.18 18.18 -24.40
CA THR A 219 -27.94 19.41 -23.65
C THR A 219 -27.51 19.00 -22.25
N THR A 220 -26.23 19.08 -21.98
CA THR A 220 -25.64 18.86 -20.66
C THR A 220 -25.98 20.04 -19.76
N PHE A 221 -27.00 19.90 -18.96
CA PHE A 221 -27.26 20.86 -17.87
C PHE A 221 -26.62 20.33 -16.57
N TRP A 222 -25.60 21.02 -16.15
CA TRP A 222 -25.07 20.85 -14.79
C TRP A 222 -26.02 21.62 -13.85
N ARG A 223 -26.74 20.92 -13.00
CA ARG A 223 -27.46 21.52 -11.89
C ARG A 223 -26.75 21.27 -10.60
N PRO A 224 -26.50 22.28 -9.77
CA PRO A 224 -26.04 22.06 -8.41
C PRO A 224 -27.07 21.25 -7.64
N ALA A 225 -26.61 20.45 -6.68
CA ALA A 225 -27.41 19.45 -5.93
C ALA A 225 -28.59 20.03 -5.09
N THR A 226 -28.80 21.33 -5.10
CA THR A 226 -29.87 22.03 -4.37
C THR A 226 -31.19 22.19 -5.13
N GLY A 227 -31.30 21.65 -6.33
CA GLY A 227 -32.52 21.72 -7.11
C GLY A 227 -33.43 20.52 -6.95
N SER A 228 -34.72 20.73 -6.68
CA SER A 228 -35.74 19.67 -6.71
C SER A 228 -35.82 19.09 -8.12
N VAL A 229 -35.67 17.76 -8.21
CA VAL A 229 -35.81 17.03 -9.46
C VAL A 229 -37.31 16.79 -9.71
N VAL A 230 -37.86 17.43 -10.72
CA VAL A 230 -39.24 17.16 -11.18
C VAL A 230 -39.10 16.39 -12.49
N GLY A 231 -39.31 15.05 -12.45
CA GLY A 231 -39.36 14.22 -13.66
C GLY A 231 -38.85 12.78 -13.38
N SER A 232 -39.51 11.81 -14.02
CA SER A 232 -39.06 10.41 -14.02
C SER A 232 -37.93 10.24 -15.04
N GLY A 233 -36.69 10.23 -14.58
CA GLY A 233 -35.52 9.98 -15.42
C GLY A 233 -34.49 9.12 -14.69
N ASN A 234 -33.68 8.37 -15.42
CA ASN A 234 -32.56 7.64 -14.86
C ASN A 234 -31.42 8.63 -14.51
N PHE A 235 -30.89 8.53 -13.31
CA PHE A 235 -29.78 9.33 -12.85
C PHE A 235 -28.50 8.50 -12.84
N VAL A 236 -27.43 9.09 -13.33
CA VAL A 236 -26.10 8.47 -13.26
C VAL A 236 -25.21 9.38 -12.40
N PHE A 237 -24.57 8.78 -11.40
CA PHE A 237 -23.62 9.46 -10.55
C PHE A 237 -22.22 9.39 -11.18
N TYR A 238 -21.54 10.52 -11.26
CA TYR A 238 -20.13 10.58 -11.59
C TYR A 238 -19.36 11.11 -10.39
N MET A 239 -18.34 10.38 -9.94
CA MET A 239 -17.36 10.89 -9.01
C MET A 239 -16.24 11.58 -9.81
N ASN A 240 -15.89 12.78 -9.43
CA ASN A 240 -14.73 13.49 -9.94
C ASN A 240 -13.50 13.09 -9.15
#